data_3cba590d0397b6a1de734e3db5c9fd3a
#
_entry.id   3cba590d0397b6a1de734e3db5c9fd3a
#
_cell.length_a   1.000
_cell.length_b   1.000
_cell.length_c   1.000
_cell.angle_alpha   90.00
_cell.angle_beta   90.00
_cell.angle_gamma   90.00
#
_symmetry.space_group_name_H-M   'P 1'
#
loop_
_entity.id
_entity.type
_entity.pdbx_description
1 polymer ?
#
loop_
_entity_poly.entity_id
_entity_poly.type
_entity_poly.pdbx_seq_one_letter_code
_entity_poly.pdbx_strand_id
1 'polypeptide(L)'
;MDDAHPDLIALGKAWIAAWNSHDLDRILALYADDAEMTSDGIVRLGFTVQGSVRGKQNLRAYWSKALAMLPDLHFTPSGYFTSPNSVVVHYTNDRGQTICEYLRVGQIGANAGLIVQGSANHLEQAA
;
A
#
# COMPACT_ATOMS: atom_id res chain seq x y z
N MET A 1 -12.43 24.13 -2.18
CA MET A 1 -13.17 23.16 -1.35
C MET A 1 -12.17 22.37 -0.53
N ASP A 2 -12.38 22.29 0.77
CA ASP A 2 -11.47 21.57 1.65
C ASP A 2 -11.68 20.07 1.53
N ASP A 3 -10.59 19.32 1.67
CA ASP A 3 -10.65 17.86 1.70
C ASP A 3 -11.45 17.40 2.92
N ALA A 4 -12.34 16.42 2.75
CA ALA A 4 -13.14 15.87 3.85
C ALA A 4 -12.26 15.10 4.87
N HIS A 5 -11.14 14.51 4.40
CA HIS A 5 -10.24 13.70 5.23
C HIS A 5 -8.78 14.05 4.91
N PRO A 6 -8.32 15.25 5.33
CA PRO A 6 -6.97 15.73 4.97
C PRO A 6 -5.86 14.83 5.51
N ASP A 7 -6.05 14.21 6.69
CA ASP A 7 -5.04 13.31 7.27
C ASP A 7 -4.88 12.04 6.42
N LEU A 8 -5.95 11.55 5.83
CA LEU A 8 -5.90 10.36 4.96
C LEU A 8 -5.27 10.69 3.62
N ILE A 9 -5.52 11.88 3.07
CA ILE A 9 -4.82 12.35 1.87
C ILE A 9 -3.32 12.44 2.16
N ALA A 10 -2.95 13.02 3.31
CA ALA A 10 -1.54 13.13 3.71
C ALA A 10 -0.88 11.75 3.85
N LEU A 11 -1.61 10.78 4.41
CA LEU A 11 -1.13 9.39 4.50
C LEU A 11 -0.88 8.80 3.11
N GLY A 12 -1.80 8.98 2.18
CA GLY A 12 -1.63 8.50 0.80
C GLY A 12 -0.41 9.09 0.13
N LYS A 13 -0.18 10.40 0.31
CA LYS A 13 1.02 11.07 -0.21
C LYS A 13 2.31 10.55 0.45
N ALA A 14 2.29 10.33 1.76
CA ALA A 14 3.42 9.76 2.48
C ALA A 14 3.71 8.33 2.02
N TRP A 15 2.68 7.55 1.73
CA TRP A 15 2.80 6.19 1.22
C TRP A 15 3.51 6.18 -0.15
N ILE A 16 3.09 7.04 -1.07
CA ILE A 16 3.76 7.20 -2.38
C ILE A 16 5.24 7.57 -2.18
N ALA A 17 5.52 8.56 -1.34
CA ALA A 17 6.88 9.02 -1.10
C ALA A 17 7.75 7.92 -0.47
N ALA A 18 7.20 7.15 0.45
CA ALA A 18 7.91 6.06 1.10
C ALA A 18 8.29 4.95 0.10
N TRP A 19 7.36 4.51 -0.75
CA TRP A 19 7.65 3.52 -1.76
C TRP A 19 8.68 4.04 -2.79
N ASN A 20 8.55 5.29 -3.22
CA ASN A 20 9.50 5.89 -4.17
C ASN A 20 10.90 6.05 -3.58
N SER A 21 11.03 6.11 -2.27
CA SER A 21 12.33 6.16 -1.59
C SER A 21 13.05 4.83 -1.59
N HIS A 22 12.35 3.71 -1.82
CA HIS A 22 12.86 2.34 -1.69
C HIS A 22 13.36 2.00 -0.28
N ASP A 23 13.05 2.82 0.72
CA ASP A 23 13.43 2.60 2.11
C ASP A 23 12.36 1.75 2.79
N LEU A 24 12.65 0.47 2.98
CA LEU A 24 11.70 -0.50 3.54
C LEU A 24 11.26 -0.12 4.96
N ASP A 25 12.17 0.39 5.78
CA ASP A 25 11.81 0.82 7.14
C ASP A 25 10.84 2.00 7.13
N ARG A 26 11.02 2.93 6.19
CA ARG A 26 10.11 4.06 6.00
C ARG A 26 8.73 3.60 5.56
N ILE A 27 8.66 2.60 4.67
CA ILE A 27 7.38 2.02 4.25
C ILE A 27 6.69 1.36 5.44
N LEU A 28 7.40 0.48 6.16
CA LEU A 28 6.85 -0.28 7.28
C LEU A 28 6.41 0.62 8.43
N ALA A 29 7.03 1.79 8.61
CA ALA A 29 6.64 2.72 9.66
C ALA A 29 5.21 3.24 9.52
N LEU A 30 4.60 3.15 8.32
CA LEU A 30 3.22 3.56 8.09
C LEU A 30 2.19 2.49 8.51
N TYR A 31 2.62 1.28 8.81
CA TYR A 31 1.77 0.12 9.05
C TYR A 31 1.75 -0.27 10.52
N ALA A 32 0.60 -0.82 10.96
CA ALA A 32 0.49 -1.45 12.27
C ALA A 32 1.29 -2.76 12.31
N ASP A 33 1.67 -3.19 13.52
CA ASP A 33 2.49 -4.41 13.69
C ASP A 33 1.80 -5.67 13.15
N ASP A 34 0.48 -5.72 13.21
CA ASP A 34 -0.33 -6.85 12.76
C ASP A 34 -1.05 -6.60 11.42
N ALA A 35 -0.59 -5.63 10.64
CA ALA A 35 -1.21 -5.28 9.37
C ALA A 35 -1.27 -6.46 8.40
N GLU A 36 -2.36 -6.50 7.63
CA GLU A 36 -2.56 -7.50 6.58
C GLU A 36 -2.47 -6.86 5.20
N MET A 37 -1.79 -7.52 4.27
CA MET A 37 -1.66 -7.09 2.89
C MET A 37 -2.12 -8.18 1.95
N THR A 38 -2.89 -7.80 0.93
CA THR A 38 -3.36 -8.69 -0.14
C THR A 38 -2.87 -8.16 -1.47
N SER A 39 -2.28 -9.04 -2.29
CA SER A 39 -1.76 -8.66 -3.60
C SER A 39 -1.49 -9.92 -4.44
N ASP A 40 -1.69 -9.82 -5.75
CA ASP A 40 -1.30 -10.86 -6.70
C ASP A 40 0.21 -11.16 -6.61
N GLY A 41 1.03 -10.15 -6.31
CA GLY A 41 2.46 -10.32 -6.15
C GLY A 41 2.84 -11.30 -5.05
N ILE A 42 2.03 -11.39 -3.99
CA ILE A 42 2.25 -12.36 -2.90
C ILE A 42 2.16 -13.79 -3.42
N VAL A 43 1.19 -14.05 -4.29
CA VAL A 43 1.03 -15.38 -4.92
C VAL A 43 2.20 -15.63 -5.88
N ARG A 44 2.50 -14.67 -6.77
CA ARG A 44 3.54 -14.82 -7.79
C ARG A 44 4.91 -15.07 -7.19
N LEU A 45 5.22 -14.44 -6.05
CA LEU A 45 6.50 -14.61 -5.37
C LEU A 45 6.52 -15.80 -4.41
N GLY A 46 5.41 -16.54 -4.31
CA GLY A 46 5.37 -17.80 -3.59
C GLY A 46 5.22 -17.70 -2.09
N PHE A 47 4.70 -16.59 -1.56
CA PHE A 47 4.53 -16.40 -0.11
C PHE A 47 3.32 -17.15 0.44
N THR A 48 2.14 -16.94 -0.17
CA THR A 48 0.92 -17.69 0.16
C THR A 48 0.10 -17.94 -1.09
N VAL A 49 -0.74 -18.97 -1.07
CA VAL A 49 -1.64 -19.28 -2.19
C VAL A 49 -2.90 -18.40 -2.15
N GLN A 50 -3.25 -17.87 -0.97
CA GLN A 50 -4.42 -17.01 -0.79
C GLN A 50 -4.16 -15.55 -1.20
N GLY A 51 -2.89 -15.16 -1.36
CA GLY A 51 -2.54 -13.82 -1.77
C GLY A 51 -2.51 -12.80 -0.63
N SER A 52 -2.48 -13.25 0.63
CA SER A 52 -2.41 -12.36 1.80
C SER A 52 -1.28 -12.77 2.73
N VAL A 53 -0.61 -11.78 3.32
CA VAL A 53 0.36 -11.96 4.41
C VAL A 53 -0.01 -11.01 5.55
N ARG A 54 0.30 -11.40 6.77
CA ARG A 54 -0.02 -10.62 7.97
C ARG A 54 1.23 -10.45 8.84
N GLY A 55 1.34 -9.27 9.45
CA GLY A 55 2.40 -8.93 10.38
C GLY A 55 3.62 -8.32 9.71
N LYS A 56 4.29 -7.39 10.41
CA LYS A 56 5.41 -6.64 9.84
C LYS A 56 6.57 -7.53 9.39
N GLN A 57 6.81 -8.65 10.08
CA GLN A 57 7.88 -9.56 9.69
C GLN A 57 7.61 -10.17 8.32
N ASN A 58 6.38 -10.61 8.07
CA ASN A 58 5.99 -11.17 6.78
C ASN A 58 5.91 -10.10 5.70
N LEU A 59 5.45 -8.90 6.03
CA LEU A 59 5.46 -7.75 5.12
C LEU A 59 6.88 -7.40 4.71
N ARG A 60 7.81 -7.38 5.68
CA ARG A 60 9.23 -7.11 5.41
C ARG A 60 9.80 -8.14 4.43
N ALA A 61 9.53 -9.41 4.64
CA ALA A 61 10.03 -10.47 3.76
C ALA A 61 9.49 -10.30 2.34
N TYR A 62 8.19 -10.04 2.19
CA TYR A 62 7.56 -9.86 0.89
C TYR A 62 8.08 -8.60 0.17
N TRP A 63 8.05 -7.45 0.85
CA TRP A 63 8.45 -6.18 0.22
C TRP A 63 9.95 -6.09 -0.03
N SER A 64 10.78 -6.70 0.82
CA SER A 64 12.22 -6.78 0.58
C SER A 64 12.50 -7.50 -0.74
N LYS A 65 11.83 -8.64 -0.98
CA LYS A 65 11.96 -9.38 -2.23
C LYS A 65 11.42 -8.57 -3.42
N ALA A 66 10.27 -7.93 -3.26
CA ALA A 66 9.66 -7.13 -4.31
C ALA A 66 10.55 -5.96 -4.72
N LEU A 67 11.09 -5.22 -3.76
CA LEU A 67 11.99 -4.09 -4.04
C LEU A 67 13.28 -4.55 -4.71
N ALA A 68 13.83 -5.70 -4.31
CA ALA A 68 15.03 -6.26 -4.93
C ALA A 68 14.78 -6.64 -6.40
N MET A 69 13.58 -7.11 -6.71
CA MET A 69 13.20 -7.50 -8.08
C MET A 69 12.79 -6.31 -8.96
N LEU A 70 12.46 -5.18 -8.36
CA LEU A 70 11.94 -3.99 -9.05
C LEU A 70 12.82 -2.77 -8.72
N PRO A 71 14.10 -2.76 -9.19
CA PRO A 71 15.01 -1.67 -8.84
C PRO A 71 14.58 -0.30 -9.38
N ASP A 72 13.75 -0.28 -10.42
CA ASP A 72 13.24 0.94 -11.03
C ASP A 72 11.84 1.31 -10.54
N LEU A 73 11.33 0.66 -9.49
CA LEU A 73 10.01 0.93 -8.96
C LEU A 73 9.81 2.43 -8.73
N HIS A 74 8.74 2.96 -9.32
CA HIS A 74 8.33 4.34 -9.13
C HIS A 74 6.82 4.45 -9.32
N PHE A 75 6.16 5.11 -8.36
CA PHE A 75 4.72 5.33 -8.38
C PHE A 75 4.44 6.80 -8.67
N THR A 76 3.57 7.04 -9.66
CA THR A 76 3.10 8.38 -10.01
C THR A 76 1.63 8.48 -9.64
N PRO A 77 1.26 9.28 -8.63
CA PRO A 77 -0.13 9.36 -8.18
C PRO A 77 -1.00 10.09 -9.20
N SER A 78 -2.23 9.60 -9.39
CA SER A 78 -3.27 10.24 -10.20
C SER A 78 -4.37 10.84 -9.34
N GLY A 79 -4.63 10.28 -8.16
CA GLY A 79 -5.65 10.80 -7.26
C GLY A 79 -5.77 9.96 -5.99
N TYR A 80 -6.57 10.49 -5.07
CA TYR A 80 -6.81 9.87 -3.77
C TYR A 80 -8.30 9.86 -3.51
N PHE A 81 -8.84 8.70 -3.14
CA PHE A 81 -10.24 8.55 -2.76
C PHE A 81 -10.29 8.27 -1.26
N THR A 82 -11.14 8.97 -0.53
CA THR A 82 -11.18 8.81 0.93
C THR A 82 -12.55 8.39 1.43
N SER A 83 -12.55 7.71 2.56
CA SER A 83 -13.70 7.39 3.39
C SER A 83 -13.33 7.72 4.84
N PRO A 84 -14.23 7.55 5.83
CA PRO A 84 -13.88 7.89 7.21
C PRO A 84 -12.67 7.12 7.78
N ASN A 85 -12.33 5.95 7.22
CA ASN A 85 -11.25 5.11 7.77
C ASN A 85 -10.30 4.57 6.72
N SER A 86 -10.34 5.09 5.49
CA SER A 86 -9.47 4.56 4.44
C SER A 86 -9.14 5.59 3.38
N VAL A 87 -8.05 5.36 2.69
CA VAL A 87 -7.68 6.08 1.48
C VAL A 87 -7.37 5.06 0.38
N VAL A 88 -7.85 5.32 -0.82
CA VAL A 88 -7.45 4.58 -2.02
C VAL A 88 -6.50 5.47 -2.80
N VAL A 89 -5.28 5.02 -3.01
CA VAL A 89 -4.29 5.72 -3.81
C VAL A 89 -4.36 5.18 -5.23
N HIS A 90 -4.77 6.04 -6.15
CA HIS A 90 -4.81 5.71 -7.57
C HIS A 90 -3.49 6.16 -8.20
N TYR A 91 -2.72 5.23 -8.75
CA TYR A 91 -1.41 5.55 -9.29
C TYR A 91 -1.06 4.68 -10.49
N THR A 92 -0.03 5.09 -11.21
CA THR A 92 0.60 4.32 -12.29
C THR A 92 2.02 3.98 -11.86
N ASN A 93 2.45 2.74 -12.07
CA ASN A 93 3.80 2.33 -11.75
C ASN A 93 4.74 2.55 -12.94
N ASP A 94 6.04 2.26 -12.73
CA ASP A 94 7.09 2.42 -13.74
C ASP A 94 6.90 1.52 -14.97
N ARG A 95 6.07 0.48 -14.87
CA ARG A 95 5.75 -0.43 -15.99
C ARG A 95 4.46 -0.04 -16.72
N GLY A 96 3.88 1.12 -16.40
CA GLY A 96 2.67 1.61 -17.06
C GLY A 96 1.38 0.96 -16.57
N GLN A 97 1.42 0.21 -15.49
CA GLN A 97 0.21 -0.40 -14.92
C GLN A 97 -0.53 0.59 -14.03
N THR A 98 -1.86 0.59 -14.12
CA THR A 98 -2.73 1.40 -13.26
C THR A 98 -3.18 0.58 -12.07
N ILE A 99 -3.01 1.12 -10.87
CA ILE A 99 -3.27 0.41 -9.62
C ILE A 99 -4.07 1.33 -8.70
N CYS A 100 -5.01 0.73 -7.97
CA CYS A 100 -5.68 1.36 -6.83
C CYS A 100 -5.24 0.63 -5.57
N GLU A 101 -4.49 1.32 -4.71
CA GLU A 101 -4.05 0.78 -3.44
C GLU A 101 -5.04 1.17 -2.36
N TYR A 102 -5.74 0.19 -1.79
CA TYR A 102 -6.65 0.39 -0.68
C TYR A 102 -5.85 0.34 0.62
N LEU A 103 -5.98 1.36 1.45
CA LEU A 103 -5.30 1.46 2.74
C LEU A 103 -6.31 1.81 3.81
N ARG A 104 -6.64 0.85 4.68
CA ARG A 104 -7.52 1.08 5.82
C ARG A 104 -6.70 1.33 7.08
N VAL A 105 -7.09 2.34 7.84
CA VAL A 105 -6.36 2.75 9.05
C VAL A 105 -7.10 2.35 10.31
N GLY A 106 -6.33 2.08 11.36
CA GLY A 106 -6.87 1.91 12.70
C GLY A 106 -7.38 3.25 13.25
N GLN A 107 -8.40 3.20 14.10
CA GLN A 107 -9.05 4.39 14.62
C GLN A 107 -8.92 4.54 16.13
N ILE A 108 -8.48 3.50 16.83
CA ILE A 108 -8.33 3.50 18.28
C ILE A 108 -7.02 2.84 18.72
N GLY A 109 -6.56 3.22 19.90
CA GLY A 109 -5.42 2.58 20.54
C GLY A 109 -4.11 2.77 19.80
N ALA A 110 -3.22 1.79 19.92
CA ALA A 110 -1.87 1.82 19.36
C ALA A 110 -1.87 1.85 17.83
N ASN A 111 -2.94 1.38 17.19
CA ASN A 111 -3.04 1.34 15.72
C ASN A 111 -3.69 2.58 15.12
N ALA A 112 -4.08 3.57 15.93
CA ALA A 112 -4.73 4.79 15.43
C ALA A 112 -3.82 5.50 14.42
N GLY A 113 -4.34 5.73 13.21
CA GLY A 113 -3.61 6.39 12.13
C GLY A 113 -2.61 5.51 11.39
N LEU A 114 -2.41 4.27 11.82
CA LEU A 114 -1.55 3.31 11.11
C LEU A 114 -2.38 2.44 10.17
N ILE A 115 -1.78 2.01 9.08
CA ILE A 115 -2.44 1.12 8.11
C ILE A 115 -2.55 -0.26 8.74
N VAL A 116 -3.78 -0.76 8.85
CA VAL A 116 -4.07 -2.08 9.42
C VAL A 116 -4.40 -3.11 8.35
N GLN A 117 -4.83 -2.66 7.18
CA GLN A 117 -5.14 -3.54 6.06
C GLN A 117 -4.89 -2.81 4.75
N GLY A 118 -4.29 -3.49 3.80
CA GLY A 118 -4.07 -2.96 2.47
C GLY A 118 -4.30 -3.99 1.40
N SER A 119 -4.62 -3.52 0.19
CA SER A 119 -4.68 -4.37 -0.99
C SER A 119 -4.27 -3.60 -2.22
N ALA A 120 -3.48 -4.25 -3.07
CA ALA A 120 -3.13 -3.72 -4.38
C ALA A 120 -4.13 -4.28 -5.40
N ASN A 121 -4.83 -3.37 -6.08
CA ASN A 121 -5.87 -3.72 -7.04
C ASN A 121 -5.48 -3.19 -8.41
N HIS A 122 -5.23 -4.09 -9.35
CA HIS A 122 -4.77 -3.74 -10.69
C HIS A 122 -5.96 -3.53 -11.62
N LEU A 123 -5.85 -2.54 -12.48
CA LEU A 123 -6.86 -2.30 -13.50
C LEU A 123 -6.86 -3.46 -14.49
N GLU A 124 -8.03 -4.08 -14.64
CA GLU A 124 -8.28 -5.06 -15.68
C GLU A 124 -9.33 -4.51 -16.62
N GLN A 125 -9.15 -4.79 -17.91
CA GLN A 125 -10.11 -4.29 -18.89
C GLN A 125 -11.40 -5.10 -18.86
N ALA A 126 -12.53 -4.39 -18.90
CA ALA A 126 -13.82 -5.03 -19.09
C ALA A 126 -13.89 -5.64 -20.49
N ALA A 127 -14.39 -6.85 -20.57
CA ALA A 127 -14.55 -7.55 -21.84
C ALA A 127 -15.68 -6.91 -22.68
#